data_fae46adc91c554bfbdd3c421774dcf18
#
_entry.id   fae46adc91c554bfbdd3c421774dcf18
#
_cell.length_a   1.000
_cell.length_b   1.000
_cell.length_c   1.000
_cell.angle_alpha   90.00
_cell.angle_beta   90.00
_cell.angle_gamma   90.00
#
_symmetry.space_group_name_H-M   'P 1'
#
loop_
_entity.id
_entity.type
_entity.pdbx_description
1 polymer ?
#
loop_
_entity_poly.entity_id
_entity_poly.type
_entity_poly.pdbx_seq_one_letter_code
_entity_poly.pdbx_strand_id
1 'polypeptide(L)'
;MLKIQKISTVALMLSAVVSTNVFAEGKTDAKFNEDSSYAVGVLFGTDLQGLIKAQKGVIDYDNAKVIAGISDVLNGKVQLEGNKEVATALQGIDNKLRAESEKRAAAAVKKAEEEGSKFATEFAKKDGVKKTASGLLYRVEKAGSGDPIKPTDTVKVHYTGKLADGTVFD
;
A
#
# COMPACT_ATOMS: atom_id res chain seq x y z
N MET A 1 -21.83 8.82 -8.55
CA MET A 1 -21.89 9.58 -7.28
C MET A 1 -21.01 8.86 -6.27
N LEU A 2 -19.77 9.31 -6.16
CA LEU A 2 -18.81 8.75 -5.21
C LEU A 2 -19.08 9.37 -3.84
N LYS A 3 -19.59 8.56 -2.90
CA LYS A 3 -19.72 8.97 -1.51
C LYS A 3 -18.31 9.10 -0.93
N ILE A 4 -17.89 10.34 -0.70
CA ILE A 4 -16.70 10.64 0.09
C ILE A 4 -17.00 10.15 1.52
N GLN A 5 -16.42 9.01 1.89
CA GLN A 5 -16.40 8.59 3.29
C GLN A 5 -15.58 9.63 4.07
N LYS A 6 -16.29 10.32 4.95
CA LYS A 6 -15.67 11.22 5.92
C LYS A 6 -14.69 10.39 6.77
N ILE A 7 -13.41 10.60 6.56
CA ILE A 7 -12.36 10.04 7.39
C ILE A 7 -12.41 10.78 8.72
N SER A 8 -13.22 10.28 9.63
CA SER A 8 -13.25 10.69 11.02
C SER A 8 -12.30 9.77 11.81
N THR A 9 -10.99 9.96 11.63
CA THR A 9 -9.98 9.16 12.32
C THR A 9 -9.14 9.98 13.32
N VAL A 10 -9.57 11.22 13.61
CA VAL A 10 -8.84 12.07 14.58
C VAL A 10 -9.18 11.78 16.04
N ALA A 11 -10.23 11.01 16.30
CA ALA A 11 -10.72 10.83 17.69
C ALA A 11 -10.13 9.63 18.45
N LEU A 12 -9.24 8.82 17.88
CA LEU A 12 -8.86 7.54 18.49
C LEU A 12 -7.38 7.38 18.85
N MET A 13 -6.55 8.40 18.75
CA MET A 13 -5.12 8.26 19.08
C MET A 13 -4.66 8.99 20.34
N LEU A 14 -5.58 9.41 21.22
CA LEU A 14 -5.20 10.03 22.49
C LEU A 14 -5.17 9.07 23.69
N SER A 15 -5.31 7.75 23.51
CA SER A 15 -5.49 6.83 24.63
C SER A 15 -4.32 5.88 24.92
N ALA A 16 -3.15 6.07 24.39
CA ALA A 16 -2.07 5.08 24.57
C ALA A 16 -0.69 5.63 24.96
N VAL A 17 -0.58 6.76 25.63
CA VAL A 17 0.64 7.06 26.42
C VAL A 17 0.26 7.92 27.62
N VAL A 18 -0.24 7.34 28.69
CA VAL A 18 -0.19 7.95 30.00
C VAL A 18 0.14 6.87 31.04
N SER A 19 1.40 6.76 31.37
CA SER A 19 1.76 6.27 32.68
C SER A 19 2.79 7.21 33.28
N THR A 20 2.38 7.72 34.44
CA THR A 20 3.09 8.35 35.55
C THR A 20 3.22 9.87 35.55
N ASN A 21 2.26 10.46 36.31
CA ASN A 21 2.42 11.49 37.34
C ASN A 21 3.56 12.52 37.23
N VAL A 22 3.17 13.77 37.03
CA VAL A 22 3.40 14.86 37.99
C VAL A 22 2.62 16.08 37.52
N PHE A 23 1.47 16.36 38.13
CA PHE A 23 0.84 17.68 38.07
C PHE A 23 1.48 18.56 39.14
N ALA A 24 2.35 19.48 38.75
CA ALA A 24 2.77 20.61 39.57
C ALA A 24 1.93 21.82 39.16
N GLU A 25 1.08 22.27 40.04
CA GLU A 25 0.17 23.40 39.86
C GLU A 25 0.94 24.72 39.67
N GLY A 26 0.52 25.53 38.73
CA GLY A 26 0.68 27.00 38.74
C GLY A 26 1.57 27.66 37.71
N LYS A 27 2.31 26.93 36.84
CA LYS A 27 3.03 27.53 35.65
C LYS A 27 2.68 26.83 34.35
N THR A 28 1.59 26.12 34.34
CA THR A 28 1.35 24.99 33.44
C THR A 28 0.60 25.35 32.17
N ASP A 29 -0.30 26.32 32.20
CA ASP A 29 -1.24 26.46 31.11
C ASP A 29 -0.60 27.03 29.82
N ALA A 30 0.20 28.08 29.94
CA ALA A 30 0.83 28.69 28.76
C ALA A 30 1.89 27.77 28.14
N LYS A 31 2.78 27.20 28.97
CA LYS A 31 3.81 26.27 28.50
C LYS A 31 3.20 24.98 27.97
N PHE A 32 2.21 24.44 28.64
CA PHE A 32 1.48 23.26 28.18
C PHE A 32 0.81 23.50 26.82
N ASN A 33 0.17 24.66 26.65
CA ASN A 33 -0.47 25.01 25.38
C ASN A 33 0.55 25.17 24.25
N GLU A 34 1.71 25.78 24.53
CA GLU A 34 2.80 25.93 23.59
C GLU A 34 3.37 24.56 23.18
N ASP A 35 3.76 23.74 24.18
CA ASP A 35 4.34 22.40 23.95
C ASP A 35 3.33 21.48 23.23
N SER A 36 2.05 21.54 23.61
CA SER A 36 0.98 20.76 22.99
C SER A 36 0.73 21.19 21.55
N SER A 37 0.75 22.48 21.28
CA SER A 37 0.58 23.01 19.91
C SER A 37 1.74 22.58 19.02
N TYR A 38 2.97 22.64 19.52
CA TYR A 38 4.14 22.15 18.78
C TYR A 38 4.05 20.64 18.54
N ALA A 39 3.68 19.86 19.56
CA ALA A 39 3.53 18.40 19.45
C ALA A 39 2.49 18.00 18.39
N VAL A 40 1.35 18.69 18.33
CA VAL A 40 0.34 18.50 17.29
C VAL A 40 0.93 18.79 15.90
N GLY A 41 1.69 19.87 15.76
CA GLY A 41 2.38 20.21 14.51
C GLY A 41 3.38 19.12 14.09
N VAL A 42 4.16 18.56 15.02
CA VAL A 42 5.10 17.46 14.76
C VAL A 42 4.37 16.20 14.32
N LEU A 43 3.25 15.86 14.95
CA LEU A 43 2.43 14.70 14.61
C LEU A 43 1.95 14.78 13.14
N PHE A 44 1.25 15.85 12.81
CA PHE A 44 0.75 16.03 11.44
C PHE A 44 1.88 16.20 10.41
N GLY A 45 2.96 16.87 10.81
CA GLY A 45 4.15 17.02 9.95
C GLY A 45 4.80 15.67 9.64
N THR A 46 4.81 14.73 10.59
CA THR A 46 5.34 13.38 10.38
C THR A 46 4.50 12.59 9.39
N ASP A 47 3.17 12.62 9.53
CA ASP A 47 2.24 11.94 8.61
C ASP A 47 2.37 12.52 7.19
N LEU A 48 2.43 13.85 7.10
CA LEU A 48 2.60 14.55 5.82
C LEU A 48 3.95 14.24 5.17
N GLN A 49 5.02 14.15 5.94
CA GLN A 49 6.33 13.73 5.43
C GLN A 49 6.27 12.30 4.88
N GLY A 50 5.54 11.40 5.54
CA GLY A 50 5.31 10.04 5.06
C GLY A 50 4.62 10.02 3.69
N LEU A 51 3.54 10.81 3.56
CA LEU A 51 2.80 10.96 2.30
C LEU A 51 3.70 11.51 1.18
N ILE A 52 4.43 12.60 1.45
CA ILE A 52 5.35 13.23 0.48
C ILE A 52 6.42 12.23 0.02
N LYS A 53 7.00 11.46 0.96
CA LYS A 53 7.98 10.42 0.63
C LYS A 53 7.39 9.30 -0.23
N ALA A 54 6.19 8.85 0.08
CA ALA A 54 5.52 7.79 -0.67
C ALA A 54 5.20 8.19 -2.12
N GLN A 55 4.95 9.47 -2.37
CA GLN A 55 4.61 10.00 -3.70
C GLN A 55 5.81 10.58 -4.46
N LYS A 56 7.00 10.56 -3.84
CA LYS A 56 8.24 11.06 -4.46
C LYS A 56 8.53 10.34 -5.78
N GLY A 57 8.90 11.13 -6.79
CA GLY A 57 9.16 10.63 -8.15
C GLY A 57 7.91 10.59 -9.05
N VAL A 58 6.71 10.77 -8.47
CA VAL A 58 5.48 11.04 -9.23
C VAL A 58 5.10 12.51 -9.09
N ILE A 59 5.23 13.03 -7.85
CA ILE A 59 4.97 14.42 -7.52
C ILE A 59 6.12 14.93 -6.65
N ASP A 60 6.72 16.03 -7.07
CA ASP A 60 7.73 16.75 -6.31
C ASP A 60 7.04 17.91 -5.58
N TYR A 61 6.76 17.71 -4.30
CA TYR A 61 6.14 18.71 -3.46
C TYR A 61 7.15 19.77 -3.00
N ASP A 62 6.77 21.04 -3.10
CA ASP A 62 7.46 22.14 -2.46
C ASP A 62 7.00 22.25 -1.00
N ASN A 63 7.89 21.88 -0.08
CA ASN A 63 7.60 21.91 1.35
C ASN A 63 7.20 23.30 1.86
N ALA A 64 7.76 24.38 1.30
CA ALA A 64 7.41 25.73 1.70
C ALA A 64 5.96 26.05 1.30
N LYS A 65 5.51 25.61 0.13
CA LYS A 65 4.13 25.75 -0.33
C LYS A 65 3.16 24.91 0.49
N VAL A 66 3.57 23.68 0.86
CA VAL A 66 2.77 22.83 1.74
C VAL A 66 2.57 23.48 3.10
N ILE A 67 3.64 24.02 3.72
CA ILE A 67 3.56 24.73 4.99
C ILE A 67 2.69 26.00 4.87
N ALA A 68 2.83 26.75 3.78
CA ALA A 68 2.00 27.92 3.52
C ALA A 68 0.52 27.56 3.43
N GLY A 69 0.16 26.50 2.72
CA GLY A 69 -1.22 26.02 2.63
C GLY A 69 -1.81 25.65 3.99
N ILE A 70 -1.04 24.95 4.83
CA ILE A 70 -1.45 24.62 6.20
C ILE A 70 -1.67 25.91 7.02
N SER A 71 -0.72 26.83 6.95
CA SER A 71 -0.83 28.12 7.65
C SER A 71 -2.07 28.91 7.23
N ASP A 72 -2.38 28.93 5.94
CA ASP A 72 -3.54 29.68 5.42
C ASP A 72 -4.87 29.05 5.88
N VAL A 73 -4.94 27.73 5.97
CA VAL A 73 -6.11 27.05 6.54
C VAL A 73 -6.26 27.35 8.04
N LEU A 74 -5.17 27.25 8.82
CA LEU A 74 -5.21 27.50 10.27
C LEU A 74 -5.57 28.96 10.60
N ASN A 75 -5.20 29.91 9.71
CA ASN A 75 -5.55 31.33 9.84
C ASN A 75 -6.89 31.70 9.21
N GLY A 76 -7.67 30.73 8.73
CA GLY A 76 -8.98 30.97 8.13
C GLY A 76 -8.96 31.69 6.78
N LYS A 77 -7.79 31.81 6.13
CA LYS A 77 -7.66 32.50 4.85
C LYS A 77 -8.14 31.65 3.67
N VAL A 78 -8.05 30.34 3.81
CA VAL A 78 -8.43 29.38 2.77
C VAL A 78 -9.29 28.28 3.39
N GLN A 79 -10.32 27.88 2.66
CA GLN A 79 -11.13 26.72 2.97
C GLN A 79 -11.03 25.72 1.82
N LEU A 80 -11.08 24.43 2.12
CA LEU A 80 -11.08 23.36 1.11
C LEU A 80 -12.42 23.34 0.36
N GLU A 81 -13.51 23.51 1.10
CA GLU A 81 -14.86 23.44 0.54
C GLU A 81 -15.12 24.64 -0.37
N GLY A 82 -15.58 24.37 -1.60
CA GLY A 82 -15.85 25.38 -2.60
C GLY A 82 -14.63 25.98 -3.30
N ASN A 83 -13.39 25.62 -2.92
CA ASN A 83 -12.17 26.13 -3.54
C ASN A 83 -11.85 25.33 -4.82
N LYS A 84 -12.20 25.90 -5.98
CA LYS A 84 -12.02 25.25 -7.28
C LYS A 84 -10.54 25.04 -7.65
N GLU A 85 -9.65 25.94 -7.28
CA GLU A 85 -8.22 25.82 -7.59
C GLU A 85 -7.60 24.66 -6.82
N VAL A 86 -7.88 24.58 -5.53
CA VAL A 86 -7.42 23.46 -4.69
C VAL A 86 -8.02 22.13 -5.18
N ALA A 87 -9.33 22.10 -5.50
CA ALA A 87 -9.97 20.91 -6.03
C ALA A 87 -9.34 20.44 -7.35
N THR A 88 -9.04 21.38 -8.26
CA THR A 88 -8.36 21.09 -9.54
C THR A 88 -6.95 20.54 -9.31
N ALA A 89 -6.20 21.14 -8.38
CA ALA A 89 -4.86 20.66 -8.02
C ALA A 89 -4.89 19.23 -7.43
N LEU A 90 -5.83 18.96 -6.52
CA LEU A 90 -6.01 17.63 -5.92
C LEU A 90 -6.42 16.59 -6.97
N GLN A 91 -7.28 16.96 -7.92
CA GLN A 91 -7.62 16.09 -9.04
C GLN A 91 -6.41 15.80 -9.93
N GLY A 92 -5.56 16.79 -10.16
CA GLY A 92 -4.29 16.63 -10.90
C GLY A 92 -3.34 15.65 -10.21
N ILE A 93 -3.27 15.68 -8.88
CA ILE A 93 -2.53 14.73 -8.06
C ILE A 93 -3.08 13.31 -8.25
N ASP A 94 -4.40 13.12 -8.08
CA ASP A 94 -5.05 11.82 -8.24
C ASP A 94 -4.80 11.23 -9.64
N ASN A 95 -4.96 12.03 -10.67
CA ASN A 95 -4.74 11.60 -12.06
C ASN A 95 -3.30 11.14 -12.29
N LYS A 96 -2.30 11.87 -11.77
CA LYS A 96 -0.89 11.48 -11.90
C LYS A 96 -0.57 10.19 -11.15
N LEU A 97 -1.07 10.04 -9.93
CA LEU A 97 -0.85 8.84 -9.12
C LEU A 97 -1.50 7.62 -9.76
N ARG A 98 -2.71 7.78 -10.30
CA ARG A 98 -3.41 6.72 -11.01
C ARG A 98 -2.66 6.28 -12.26
N ALA A 99 -2.26 7.23 -13.10
CA ALA A 99 -1.49 6.93 -14.33
C ALA A 99 -0.18 6.20 -14.02
N GLU A 100 0.54 6.62 -12.98
CA GLU A 100 1.77 5.92 -12.58
C GLU A 100 1.48 4.52 -12.01
N SER A 101 0.41 4.36 -11.24
CA SER A 101 -0.04 3.04 -10.75
C SER A 101 -0.37 2.08 -11.90
N GLU A 102 -1.13 2.55 -12.89
CA GLU A 102 -1.47 1.78 -14.09
C GLU A 102 -0.21 1.39 -14.88
N LYS A 103 0.72 2.32 -15.05
CA LYS A 103 2.01 2.06 -15.72
C LYS A 103 2.82 1.00 -14.99
N ARG A 104 2.91 1.10 -13.66
CA ARG A 104 3.62 0.10 -12.83
C ARG A 104 2.94 -1.26 -12.89
N ALA A 105 1.62 -1.30 -12.83
CA ALA A 105 0.86 -2.53 -12.96
C ALA A 105 1.10 -3.19 -14.34
N ALA A 106 1.02 -2.43 -15.43
CA ALA A 106 1.31 -2.94 -16.79
C ALA A 106 2.75 -3.46 -16.91
N ALA A 107 3.73 -2.74 -16.37
CA ALA A 107 5.12 -3.19 -16.36
C ALA A 107 5.31 -4.48 -15.54
N ALA A 108 4.63 -4.59 -14.39
CA ALA A 108 4.67 -5.79 -13.56
C ALA A 108 4.06 -7.01 -14.28
N VAL A 109 2.91 -6.82 -14.96
CA VAL A 109 2.29 -7.87 -15.78
C VAL A 109 3.23 -8.34 -16.88
N LYS A 110 3.79 -7.41 -17.66
CA LYS A 110 4.74 -7.74 -18.74
C LYS A 110 5.95 -8.52 -18.21
N LYS A 111 6.52 -8.07 -17.10
CA LYS A 111 7.65 -8.77 -16.47
C LYS A 111 7.26 -10.18 -16.01
N ALA A 112 6.09 -10.34 -15.38
CA ALA A 112 5.60 -11.64 -14.94
C ALA A 112 5.35 -12.59 -16.12
N GLU A 113 4.81 -12.09 -17.24
CA GLU A 113 4.61 -12.87 -18.46
C GLU A 113 5.95 -13.33 -19.08
N GLU A 114 6.95 -12.44 -19.15
CA GLU A 114 8.29 -12.76 -19.65
C GLU A 114 8.98 -13.82 -18.76
N GLU A 115 8.96 -13.63 -17.45
CA GLU A 115 9.53 -14.56 -16.46
C GLU A 115 8.79 -15.90 -16.49
N GLY A 116 7.46 -15.89 -16.53
CA GLY A 116 6.64 -17.09 -16.61
C GLY A 116 6.87 -17.86 -17.90
N SER A 117 6.95 -17.20 -19.04
CA SER A 117 7.25 -17.81 -20.34
C SER A 117 8.64 -18.45 -20.36
N LYS A 118 9.65 -17.75 -19.85
CA LYS A 118 11.01 -18.27 -19.71
C LYS A 118 11.04 -19.51 -18.81
N PHE A 119 10.42 -19.41 -17.64
CA PHE A 119 10.32 -20.52 -16.70
C PHE A 119 9.64 -21.75 -17.33
N ALA A 120 8.49 -21.56 -17.99
CA ALA A 120 7.77 -22.64 -18.66
C ALA A 120 8.61 -23.28 -19.77
N THR A 121 9.33 -22.48 -20.56
CA THR A 121 10.21 -22.97 -21.63
C THR A 121 11.36 -23.81 -21.06
N GLU A 122 11.98 -23.34 -19.98
CA GLU A 122 13.06 -24.07 -19.31
C GLU A 122 12.55 -25.36 -18.63
N PHE A 123 11.39 -25.27 -17.99
CA PHE A 123 10.76 -26.43 -17.35
C PHE A 123 10.38 -27.50 -18.38
N ALA A 124 9.85 -27.13 -19.54
CA ALA A 124 9.46 -28.05 -20.60
C ALA A 124 10.65 -28.87 -21.16
N LYS A 125 11.87 -28.38 -21.01
CA LYS A 125 13.09 -29.11 -21.45
C LYS A 125 13.57 -30.16 -20.48
N LYS A 126 13.01 -30.21 -19.25
CA LYS A 126 13.45 -31.17 -18.22
C LYS A 126 12.91 -32.56 -18.52
N ASP A 127 13.71 -33.57 -18.21
CA ASP A 127 13.31 -34.97 -18.39
C ASP A 127 12.04 -35.31 -17.63
N GLY A 128 11.15 -36.06 -18.27
CA GLY A 128 9.88 -36.52 -17.67
C GLY A 128 8.78 -35.47 -17.60
N VAL A 129 9.02 -34.24 -18.13
CA VAL A 129 7.98 -33.20 -18.20
C VAL A 129 6.99 -33.54 -19.32
N LYS A 130 5.71 -33.43 -19.02
CA LYS A 130 4.59 -33.61 -19.95
C LYS A 130 3.75 -32.34 -20.02
N LYS A 131 3.09 -32.13 -21.17
CA LYS A 131 2.19 -31.00 -21.40
C LYS A 131 0.78 -31.52 -21.66
N THR A 132 -0.21 -30.95 -20.96
CA THR A 132 -1.62 -31.24 -21.21
C THR A 132 -2.15 -30.42 -22.39
N ALA A 133 -3.36 -30.76 -22.87
CA ALA A 133 -4.06 -29.98 -23.89
C ALA A 133 -4.36 -28.52 -23.43
N SER A 134 -4.54 -28.29 -22.10
CA SER A 134 -4.73 -26.96 -21.52
C SER A 134 -3.44 -26.14 -21.37
N GLY A 135 -2.28 -26.73 -21.71
CA GLY A 135 -0.99 -26.06 -21.63
C GLY A 135 -0.26 -26.24 -20.28
N LEU A 136 -0.86 -26.93 -19.30
CA LEU A 136 -0.21 -27.25 -18.05
C LEU A 136 1.02 -28.14 -18.27
N LEU A 137 2.16 -27.74 -17.73
CA LEU A 137 3.37 -28.55 -17.68
C LEU A 137 3.48 -29.21 -16.32
N TYR A 138 3.71 -30.51 -16.32
CA TYR A 138 3.88 -31.27 -15.08
C TYR A 138 4.94 -32.35 -15.21
N ARG A 139 5.52 -32.74 -14.09
CA ARG A 139 6.44 -33.87 -13.97
C ARG A 139 6.05 -34.70 -12.76
N VAL A 140 5.99 -35.99 -12.94
CA VAL A 140 5.79 -36.95 -11.84
C VAL A 140 7.18 -37.25 -11.24
N GLU A 141 7.40 -36.84 -9.99
CA GLU A 141 8.68 -37.07 -9.31
C GLU A 141 8.75 -38.48 -8.72
N LYS A 142 7.61 -38.98 -8.23
CA LYS A 142 7.48 -40.34 -7.71
C LYS A 142 6.14 -40.95 -8.14
N ALA A 143 6.19 -42.01 -8.88
CA ALA A 143 4.99 -42.74 -9.26
C ALA A 143 4.36 -43.41 -8.03
N GLY A 144 3.02 -43.42 -8.00
CA GLY A 144 2.26 -44.19 -7.03
C GLY A 144 2.24 -45.70 -7.38
N SER A 145 1.97 -46.55 -6.41
CA SER A 145 1.92 -48.00 -6.57
C SER A 145 0.57 -48.63 -6.15
N GLY A 146 -0.42 -47.80 -5.75
CA GLY A 146 -1.75 -48.26 -5.37
C GLY A 146 -2.74 -48.24 -6.53
N ASP A 147 -3.98 -48.63 -6.26
CA ASP A 147 -5.08 -48.55 -7.20
C ASP A 147 -5.36 -47.08 -7.59
N PRO A 148 -5.82 -46.83 -8.83
CA PRO A 148 -6.21 -45.48 -9.24
C PRO A 148 -7.33 -44.93 -8.37
N ILE A 149 -7.20 -43.68 -7.92
CA ILE A 149 -8.24 -42.96 -7.19
C ILE A 149 -9.43 -42.69 -8.11
N LYS A 150 -10.66 -42.81 -7.55
CA LYS A 150 -11.90 -42.53 -8.25
C LYS A 150 -12.29 -41.06 -8.08
N PRO A 151 -13.10 -40.49 -9.00
CA PRO A 151 -13.57 -39.09 -8.89
C PRO A 151 -14.36 -38.82 -7.60
N THR A 152 -14.89 -39.83 -6.94
CA THR A 152 -15.66 -39.77 -5.68
C THR A 152 -14.79 -39.85 -4.43
N ASP A 153 -13.52 -40.18 -4.57
CA ASP A 153 -12.62 -40.37 -3.43
C ASP A 153 -12.15 -39.04 -2.83
N THR A 154 -12.02 -39.00 -1.53
CA THR A 154 -11.41 -37.86 -0.82
C THR A 154 -9.91 -38.10 -0.69
N VAL A 155 -9.12 -37.16 -1.13
CA VAL A 155 -7.66 -37.21 -1.06
C VAL A 155 -7.09 -36.13 -0.14
N LYS A 156 -6.00 -36.44 0.56
CA LYS A 156 -5.23 -35.46 1.33
C LYS A 156 -4.00 -35.13 0.53
N VAL A 157 -3.82 -33.84 0.27
CA VAL A 157 -2.67 -33.31 -0.48
C VAL A 157 -1.87 -32.34 0.38
N HIS A 158 -0.56 -32.31 0.17
CA HIS A 158 0.34 -31.25 0.61
C HIS A 158 0.90 -30.57 -0.63
N TYR A 159 0.89 -29.28 -0.65
CA TYR A 159 1.43 -28.53 -1.77
C TYR A 159 2.21 -27.31 -1.30
N THR A 160 3.03 -26.77 -2.18
CA THR A 160 3.71 -25.48 -2.00
C THR A 160 3.58 -24.70 -3.29
N GLY A 161 3.00 -23.51 -3.21
CA GLY A 161 2.84 -22.60 -4.33
C GLY A 161 4.03 -21.64 -4.44
N LYS A 162 4.62 -21.54 -5.63
CA LYS A 162 5.74 -20.63 -5.91
C LYS A 162 5.51 -19.87 -7.21
N LEU A 163 5.90 -18.60 -7.23
CA LEU A 163 6.01 -17.83 -8.45
C LEU A 163 7.24 -18.25 -9.27
N ALA A 164 7.34 -17.78 -10.52
CA ALA A 164 8.46 -18.09 -11.40
C ALA A 164 9.81 -17.60 -10.85
N ASP A 165 9.81 -16.55 -10.05
CA ASP A 165 11.00 -16.02 -9.34
C ASP A 165 11.39 -16.80 -8.08
N GLY A 166 10.60 -17.84 -7.72
CA GLY A 166 10.81 -18.66 -6.54
C GLY A 166 10.12 -18.17 -5.28
N THR A 167 9.44 -17.03 -5.31
CA THR A 167 8.67 -16.51 -4.18
C THR A 167 7.55 -17.48 -3.81
N VAL A 168 7.54 -17.92 -2.55
CA VAL A 168 6.49 -18.81 -2.01
C VAL A 168 5.28 -17.95 -1.64
N PHE A 169 4.10 -18.34 -2.14
CA PHE A 169 2.84 -17.64 -1.84
C PHE A 169 1.82 -18.51 -1.09
N ASP A 170 2.08 -19.83 -1.03
CA ASP A 170 1.23 -20.79 -0.32
C ASP A 170 2.02 -22.06 0.07
#